data_1ccedc7a6531ae846fe5a4b991e2a95d
#
_entry.id   1ccedc7a6531ae846fe5a4b991e2a95d
#
_cell.length_a   1.000
_cell.length_b   1.000
_cell.length_c   1.000
_cell.angle_alpha   90.00
_cell.angle_beta   90.00
_cell.angle_gamma   90.00
#
_symmetry.space_group_name_H-M   'P 1'
#
loop_
_entity.id
_entity.type
_entity.pdbx_description
1 polymer ?
#
loop_
_entity_poly.entity_id
_entity_poly.type
_entity_poly.pdbx_seq_one_letter_code
_entity_poly.pdbx_strand_id
1 'polypeptide(L)'
;MTFKKTLFSIFAAGVLVTSAGIASASEDDITYRKSVMKAVGGHMKAMSLIVKGQAGDMKDLAAHASAMSGLAHASMSAFPEKSSQMDGKTEAKMAIWEKPEDFKKVLMSFVAEADKLAEVAKGGDKGAIGAQIGALGKNGCKACHDNFREKS
;
A
#
# COMPACT_ATOMS: atom_id res chain seq x y z
N MET A 1 20.96 -55.72 54.22
CA MET A 1 21.44 -54.87 53.09
C MET A 1 20.31 -54.72 52.11
N THR A 2 19.60 -53.62 52.14
CA THR A 2 18.42 -53.35 51.32
C THR A 2 18.72 -52.25 50.31
N PHE A 3 18.81 -52.67 49.02
CA PHE A 3 19.02 -51.79 47.89
C PHE A 3 17.69 -51.06 47.53
N LYS A 4 17.64 -49.71 47.75
CA LYS A 4 16.57 -48.83 47.25
C LYS A 4 16.84 -48.52 45.77
N LYS A 5 15.93 -48.98 44.88
CA LYS A 5 15.90 -48.60 43.48
C LYS A 5 15.20 -47.23 43.33
N THR A 6 15.93 -46.21 42.97
CA THR A 6 15.37 -44.87 42.63
C THR A 6 14.95 -44.89 41.17
N LEU A 7 13.63 -44.76 40.89
CA LEU A 7 13.13 -44.51 39.53
C LEU A 7 13.33 -43.04 39.16
N PHE A 8 14.08 -42.78 38.11
CA PHE A 8 14.20 -41.48 37.48
C PHE A 8 13.11 -41.36 36.41
N SER A 9 12.06 -40.60 36.68
CA SER A 9 11.04 -40.22 35.68
C SER A 9 11.57 -39.05 34.84
N ILE A 10 11.85 -39.33 33.56
CA ILE A 10 12.18 -38.30 32.58
C ILE A 10 10.87 -37.74 32.04
N PHE A 11 10.56 -36.50 32.46
CA PHE A 11 9.45 -35.72 31.89
C PHE A 11 9.95 -35.05 30.59
N ALA A 12 9.55 -35.61 29.44
CA ALA A 12 9.75 -34.99 28.15
C ALA A 12 8.70 -33.87 27.97
N ALA A 13 9.09 -32.63 28.22
CA ALA A 13 8.28 -31.47 27.88
C ALA A 13 8.34 -31.23 26.37
N GLY A 14 7.30 -31.64 25.66
CA GLY A 14 7.10 -31.34 24.25
C GLY A 14 6.83 -29.84 24.06
N VAL A 15 7.76 -29.12 23.41
CA VAL A 15 7.55 -27.73 22.99
C VAL A 15 6.67 -27.75 21.73
N LEU A 16 5.38 -27.47 21.88
CA LEU A 16 4.50 -27.15 20.76
C LEU A 16 4.85 -25.75 20.25
N VAL A 17 5.65 -25.69 19.18
CA VAL A 17 5.88 -24.44 18.45
C VAL A 17 4.64 -24.16 17.59
N THR A 18 3.77 -23.27 18.05
CA THR A 18 2.61 -22.81 17.29
C THR A 18 3.07 -21.87 16.17
N SER A 19 3.00 -22.33 14.93
CA SER A 19 3.33 -21.59 13.69
C SER A 19 2.24 -20.59 13.26
N ALA A 20 1.39 -20.12 14.18
CA ALA A 20 0.28 -19.22 13.89
C ALA A 20 0.70 -17.76 13.54
N GLY A 21 1.96 -17.35 13.85
CA GLY A 21 2.38 -15.96 13.72
C GLY A 21 2.70 -15.49 12.29
N ILE A 22 3.06 -16.40 11.37
CA ILE A 22 3.52 -16.01 10.02
C ILE A 22 2.34 -15.73 9.07
N ALA A 23 1.27 -16.51 9.15
CA ALA A 23 0.08 -16.31 8.31
C ALA A 23 -0.67 -15.01 8.67
N SER A 24 -0.72 -14.66 9.96
CA SER A 24 -1.35 -13.42 10.45
C SER A 24 -0.61 -12.15 9.95
N ALA A 25 0.73 -12.15 9.98
CA ALA A 25 1.53 -11.01 9.52
C ALA A 25 1.31 -10.71 8.02
N SER A 26 1.27 -11.73 7.18
CA SER A 26 1.03 -11.58 5.74
C SER A 26 -0.37 -11.03 5.41
N GLU A 27 -1.40 -11.44 6.16
CA GLU A 27 -2.77 -10.94 5.99
C GLU A 27 -2.88 -9.47 6.43
N ASP A 28 -2.22 -9.09 7.51
CA ASP A 28 -2.14 -7.72 8.00
C ASP A 28 -1.44 -6.80 6.99
N ASP A 29 -0.35 -7.25 6.35
CA ASP A 29 0.35 -6.52 5.30
C ASP A 29 -0.55 -6.28 4.07
N ILE A 30 -1.29 -7.30 3.66
CA ILE A 30 -2.28 -7.18 2.57
C ILE A 30 -3.38 -6.18 2.95
N THR A 31 -3.87 -6.25 4.18
CA THR A 31 -4.91 -5.35 4.70
C THR A 31 -4.39 -3.92 4.79
N TYR A 32 -3.17 -3.70 5.26
CA TYR A 32 -2.51 -2.41 5.29
C TYR A 32 -2.42 -1.81 3.87
N ARG A 33 -1.88 -2.55 2.91
CA ARG A 33 -1.80 -2.12 1.50
C ARG A 33 -3.16 -1.72 0.93
N LYS A 34 -4.18 -2.55 1.12
CA LYS A 34 -5.55 -2.25 0.66
C LYS A 34 -6.09 -0.96 1.29
N SER A 35 -5.81 -0.73 2.56
CA SER A 35 -6.25 0.48 3.27
C SER A 35 -5.55 1.72 2.72
N VAL A 36 -4.25 1.66 2.47
CA VAL A 36 -3.49 2.75 1.83
C VAL A 36 -4.05 3.04 0.45
N MET A 37 -4.26 2.03 -0.40
CA MET A 37 -4.77 2.21 -1.77
C MET A 37 -6.22 2.74 -1.78
N LYS A 38 -7.04 2.35 -0.82
CA LYS A 38 -8.39 2.89 -0.64
C LYS A 38 -8.37 4.37 -0.28
N ALA A 39 -7.46 4.79 0.60
CA ALA A 39 -7.27 6.19 0.95
C ALA A 39 -6.79 7.01 -0.27
N VAL A 40 -5.79 6.52 -1.01
CA VAL A 40 -5.33 7.11 -2.29
C VAL A 40 -6.50 7.34 -3.24
N GLY A 41 -7.33 6.32 -3.47
CA GLY A 41 -8.52 6.41 -4.34
C GLY A 41 -9.54 7.44 -3.84
N GLY A 42 -9.75 7.51 -2.53
CA GLY A 42 -10.65 8.47 -1.89
C GLY A 42 -10.19 9.92 -2.10
N HIS A 43 -8.91 10.22 -1.84
CA HIS A 43 -8.35 11.56 -2.07
C HIS A 43 -8.37 11.94 -3.56
N MET A 44 -8.03 11.02 -4.47
CA MET A 44 -8.09 11.27 -5.90
C MET A 44 -9.50 11.61 -6.37
N LYS A 45 -10.52 10.90 -5.88
CA LYS A 45 -11.92 11.16 -6.19
C LYS A 45 -12.36 12.53 -5.65
N ALA A 46 -12.02 12.86 -4.40
CA ALA A 46 -12.36 14.14 -3.79
C ALA A 46 -11.78 15.31 -4.58
N MET A 47 -10.48 15.28 -4.89
CA MET A 47 -9.83 16.31 -5.70
C MET A 47 -10.46 16.47 -7.09
N SER A 48 -10.83 15.35 -7.73
CA SER A 48 -11.51 15.38 -9.03
C SER A 48 -12.88 16.07 -8.96
N LEU A 49 -13.66 15.84 -7.90
CA LEU A 49 -14.95 16.48 -7.68
C LEU A 49 -14.80 17.99 -7.44
N ILE A 50 -13.81 18.38 -6.63
CA ILE A 50 -13.53 19.79 -6.33
C ILE A 50 -13.13 20.56 -7.61
N VAL A 51 -12.17 20.01 -8.36
CA VAL A 51 -11.69 20.66 -9.60
C VAL A 51 -12.80 20.77 -10.65
N LYS A 52 -13.70 19.81 -10.72
CA LYS A 52 -14.88 19.86 -11.62
C LYS A 52 -15.98 20.81 -11.11
N GLY A 53 -15.89 21.31 -9.89
CA GLY A 53 -16.93 22.13 -9.27
C GLY A 53 -18.20 21.35 -8.94
N GLN A 54 -18.09 20.05 -8.75
CA GLN A 54 -19.24 19.17 -8.47
C GLN A 54 -19.52 19.02 -6.98
N ALA A 55 -18.49 19.12 -6.13
CA ALA A 55 -18.60 19.07 -4.67
C ALA A 55 -17.29 19.50 -4.02
N GLY A 56 -17.35 19.90 -2.75
CA GLY A 56 -16.21 20.34 -1.97
C GLY A 56 -15.79 21.79 -2.26
N ASP A 57 -14.72 22.24 -1.62
CA ASP A 57 -14.22 23.61 -1.74
C ASP A 57 -12.77 23.60 -2.27
N MET A 58 -12.42 24.57 -3.11
CA MET A 58 -11.07 24.73 -3.65
C MET A 58 -10.00 24.88 -2.55
N LYS A 59 -10.34 25.47 -1.40
CA LYS A 59 -9.43 25.59 -0.26
C LYS A 59 -8.98 24.26 0.32
N ASP A 60 -9.75 23.18 0.12
CA ASP A 60 -9.44 21.86 0.64
C ASP A 60 -8.48 21.07 -0.27
N LEU A 61 -8.24 21.55 -1.50
CA LEU A 61 -7.37 20.86 -2.47
C LEU A 61 -5.94 20.66 -1.98
N ALA A 62 -5.35 21.68 -1.35
CA ALA A 62 -3.98 21.58 -0.85
C ALA A 62 -3.84 20.51 0.24
N ALA A 63 -4.85 20.37 1.11
CA ALA A 63 -4.87 19.32 2.14
C ALA A 63 -4.97 17.92 1.51
N HIS A 64 -5.87 17.73 0.53
CA HIS A 64 -5.99 16.47 -0.20
C HIS A 64 -4.73 16.11 -0.99
N ALA A 65 -4.08 17.10 -1.63
CA ALA A 65 -2.85 16.89 -2.39
C ALA A 65 -1.67 16.53 -1.47
N SER A 66 -1.55 17.18 -0.32
CA SER A 66 -0.56 16.85 0.70
C SER A 66 -0.76 15.42 1.26
N ALA A 67 -2.01 15.05 1.57
CA ALA A 67 -2.33 13.69 2.00
C ALA A 67 -2.01 12.65 0.91
N MET A 68 -2.25 12.98 -0.36
CA MET A 68 -1.89 12.11 -1.51
C MET A 68 -0.38 11.87 -1.57
N SER A 69 0.45 12.92 -1.40
CA SER A 69 1.91 12.78 -1.34
C SER A 69 2.33 11.87 -0.18
N GLY A 70 1.82 12.09 1.03
CA GLY A 70 2.11 11.23 2.18
C GLY A 70 1.72 9.76 1.95
N LEU A 71 0.56 9.51 1.33
CA LEU A 71 0.12 8.15 0.98
C LEU A 71 0.97 7.51 -0.12
N ALA A 72 1.46 8.30 -1.08
CA ALA A 72 2.37 7.82 -2.11
C ALA A 72 3.68 7.34 -1.49
N HIS A 73 4.26 8.10 -0.57
CA HIS A 73 5.44 7.68 0.20
C HIS A 73 5.17 6.44 1.06
N ALA A 74 4.03 6.37 1.76
CA ALA A 74 3.64 5.20 2.53
C ALA A 74 3.49 3.94 1.67
N SER A 75 3.13 4.10 0.39
CA SER A 75 3.00 2.98 -0.56
C SER A 75 4.33 2.28 -0.85
N MET A 76 5.48 2.93 -0.63
CA MET A 76 6.81 2.35 -0.85
C MET A 76 7.07 1.11 0.02
N SER A 77 6.48 1.03 1.21
CA SER A 77 6.61 -0.11 2.13
C SER A 77 5.39 -1.04 2.14
N ALA A 78 4.39 -0.79 1.28
CA ALA A 78 3.13 -1.53 1.31
C ALA A 78 3.14 -2.86 0.54
N PHE A 79 4.29 -3.28 -0.01
CA PHE A 79 4.45 -4.48 -0.83
C PHE A 79 5.61 -5.37 -0.34
N PRO A 80 5.61 -5.83 0.92
CA PRO A 80 6.64 -6.73 1.42
C PRO A 80 6.57 -8.09 0.70
N GLU A 81 7.65 -8.88 0.74
CA GLU A 81 7.79 -10.15 0.00
C GLU A 81 6.67 -11.17 0.29
N LYS A 82 6.21 -11.26 1.54
CA LYS A 82 5.17 -12.20 1.97
C LYS A 82 3.77 -11.57 1.95
N SER A 83 3.42 -10.84 0.90
CA SER A 83 2.09 -10.23 0.77
C SER A 83 1.51 -10.39 -0.64
N SER A 84 1.91 -11.45 -1.34
CA SER A 84 1.47 -11.81 -2.68
C SER A 84 0.10 -12.52 -2.68
N GLN A 85 -0.37 -12.91 -3.86
CA GLN A 85 -1.56 -13.75 -4.02
C GLN A 85 -1.41 -15.15 -3.41
N MET A 86 -0.17 -15.60 -3.19
CA MET A 86 0.11 -16.88 -2.50
C MET A 86 -0.06 -16.76 -0.98
N ASP A 87 0.02 -15.54 -0.45
CA ASP A 87 -0.05 -15.27 0.99
C ASP A 87 -1.46 -14.85 1.44
N GLY A 88 -2.34 -14.46 0.51
CA GLY A 88 -3.71 -14.08 0.84
C GLY A 88 -4.49 -13.47 -0.33
N LYS A 89 -5.74 -13.07 -0.06
CA LYS A 89 -6.63 -12.50 -1.07
C LYS A 89 -6.24 -11.05 -1.42
N THR A 90 -5.63 -10.85 -2.58
CA THR A 90 -5.21 -9.55 -3.09
C THR A 90 -5.33 -9.48 -4.62
N GLU A 91 -5.46 -8.27 -5.16
CA GLU A 91 -5.38 -7.98 -6.60
C GLU A 91 -3.95 -7.63 -7.06
N ALA A 92 -2.98 -7.63 -6.15
CA ALA A 92 -1.58 -7.40 -6.48
C ALA A 92 -1.03 -8.62 -7.26
N LYS A 93 -0.57 -8.40 -8.51
CA LYS A 93 -0.01 -9.46 -9.35
C LYS A 93 1.35 -9.93 -8.85
N MET A 94 1.69 -11.19 -9.09
CA MET A 94 3.02 -11.76 -8.82
C MET A 94 4.15 -10.97 -9.49
N ALA A 95 3.87 -10.33 -10.62
CA ALA A 95 4.82 -9.49 -11.35
C ALA A 95 5.49 -8.40 -10.49
N ILE A 96 4.88 -7.98 -9.37
CA ILE A 96 5.47 -7.05 -8.41
C ILE A 96 6.78 -7.60 -7.83
N TRP A 97 6.79 -8.87 -7.47
CA TRP A 97 7.92 -9.56 -6.84
C TRP A 97 8.83 -10.26 -7.86
N GLU A 98 8.32 -10.56 -9.05
CA GLU A 98 9.11 -11.13 -10.17
C GLU A 98 9.91 -10.07 -10.92
N LYS A 99 9.42 -8.81 -10.95
CA LYS A 99 10.03 -7.67 -11.65
C LYS A 99 10.16 -6.46 -10.73
N PRO A 100 10.92 -6.58 -9.62
CA PRO A 100 10.96 -5.56 -8.57
C PRO A 100 11.48 -4.20 -9.05
N GLU A 101 12.42 -4.16 -9.99
CA GLU A 101 12.94 -2.90 -10.51
C GLU A 101 11.91 -2.17 -11.40
N ASP A 102 11.14 -2.89 -12.21
CA ASP A 102 10.07 -2.30 -13.01
C ASP A 102 8.95 -1.78 -12.11
N PHE A 103 8.58 -2.55 -11.08
CA PHE A 103 7.60 -2.12 -10.10
C PHE A 103 8.07 -0.88 -9.33
N LYS A 104 9.30 -0.87 -8.85
CA LYS A 104 9.90 0.26 -8.15
C LYS A 104 9.87 1.53 -9.00
N LYS A 105 10.18 1.43 -10.30
CA LYS A 105 10.15 2.56 -11.24
C LYS A 105 8.76 3.19 -11.32
N VAL A 106 7.69 2.40 -11.48
CA VAL A 106 6.33 2.94 -11.56
C VAL A 106 5.85 3.47 -10.21
N LEU A 107 6.27 2.86 -9.11
CA LEU A 107 5.95 3.34 -7.77
C LEU A 107 6.63 4.68 -7.47
N MET A 108 7.89 4.85 -7.86
CA MET A 108 8.60 6.14 -7.78
C MET A 108 7.95 7.22 -8.66
N SER A 109 7.42 6.86 -9.83
CA SER A 109 6.67 7.79 -10.67
C SER A 109 5.39 8.25 -9.97
N PHE A 110 4.70 7.36 -9.26
CA PHE A 110 3.54 7.73 -8.44
C PHE A 110 3.92 8.74 -7.35
N VAL A 111 5.03 8.51 -6.63
CA VAL A 111 5.54 9.43 -5.60
C VAL A 111 5.85 10.80 -6.23
N ALA A 112 6.62 10.83 -7.31
CA ALA A 112 7.02 12.08 -7.97
C ALA A 112 5.82 12.92 -8.45
N GLU A 113 4.81 12.28 -9.05
CA GLU A 113 3.62 12.98 -9.51
C GLU A 113 2.73 13.46 -8.34
N ALA A 114 2.69 12.71 -7.23
CA ALA A 114 1.96 13.12 -6.04
C ALA A 114 2.64 14.29 -5.31
N ASP A 115 3.96 14.28 -5.19
CA ASP A 115 4.73 15.39 -4.61
C ASP A 115 4.56 16.64 -5.45
N LYS A 116 4.64 16.53 -6.78
CA LYS A 116 4.39 17.63 -7.69
C LYS A 116 2.97 18.19 -7.55
N LEU A 117 1.97 17.32 -7.36
CA LEU A 117 0.61 17.77 -7.10
C LEU A 117 0.50 18.54 -5.79
N ALA A 118 1.17 18.11 -4.74
CA ALA A 118 1.19 18.82 -3.46
C ALA A 118 1.79 20.22 -3.59
N GLU A 119 2.84 20.40 -4.41
CA GLU A 119 3.44 21.72 -4.68
C GLU A 119 2.51 22.58 -5.53
N VAL A 120 1.98 22.07 -6.63
CA VAL A 120 1.09 22.82 -7.53
C VAL A 120 -0.18 23.27 -6.80
N ALA A 121 -0.69 22.46 -5.88
CA ALA A 121 -1.91 22.78 -5.13
C ALA A 121 -1.75 23.98 -4.18
N LYS A 122 -0.53 24.27 -3.73
CA LYS A 122 -0.25 25.47 -2.90
C LYS A 122 -0.52 26.76 -3.64
N GLY A 123 -0.35 26.77 -4.96
CA GLY A 123 -0.58 27.95 -5.80
C GLY A 123 -2.06 28.27 -6.06
N GLY A 124 -2.97 27.32 -5.79
CA GLY A 124 -4.41 27.52 -5.92
C GLY A 124 -4.94 27.63 -7.36
N ASP A 125 -4.09 27.56 -8.39
CA ASP A 125 -4.53 27.61 -9.79
C ASP A 125 -5.26 26.33 -10.18
N LYS A 126 -6.55 26.45 -10.41
CA LYS A 126 -7.45 25.33 -10.75
C LYS A 126 -7.02 24.58 -12.02
N GLY A 127 -6.53 25.30 -13.03
CA GLY A 127 -6.11 24.72 -14.31
C GLY A 127 -4.85 23.88 -14.14
N ALA A 128 -3.83 24.45 -13.48
CA ALA A 128 -2.58 23.74 -13.17
C ALA A 128 -2.81 22.50 -12.28
N ILE A 129 -3.66 22.62 -11.26
CA ILE A 129 -4.03 21.51 -10.38
C ILE A 129 -4.75 20.40 -11.18
N GLY A 130 -5.72 20.78 -12.03
CA GLY A 130 -6.45 19.83 -12.87
C GLY A 130 -5.54 19.07 -13.83
N ALA A 131 -4.60 19.77 -14.48
CA ALA A 131 -3.58 19.16 -15.34
C ALA A 131 -2.69 18.17 -14.58
N GLN A 132 -2.25 18.53 -13.36
CA GLN A 132 -1.40 17.67 -12.54
C GLN A 132 -2.17 16.45 -11.97
N ILE A 133 -3.45 16.60 -11.63
CA ILE A 133 -4.33 15.45 -11.28
C ILE A 133 -4.41 14.47 -12.46
N GLY A 134 -4.53 14.98 -13.71
CA GLY A 134 -4.50 14.16 -14.92
C GLY A 134 -3.17 13.43 -15.09
N ALA A 135 -2.04 14.12 -14.88
CA ALA A 135 -0.70 13.52 -14.95
C ALA A 135 -0.52 12.43 -13.90
N LEU A 136 -0.89 12.68 -12.64
CA LEU A 136 -0.87 11.69 -11.57
C LEU A 136 -1.72 10.46 -11.92
N GLY A 137 -2.93 10.67 -12.45
CA GLY A 137 -3.81 9.58 -12.88
C GLY A 137 -3.18 8.69 -13.95
N LYS A 138 -2.51 9.31 -14.95
CA LYS A 138 -1.88 8.59 -16.07
C LYS A 138 -0.56 7.92 -15.66
N ASN A 139 0.37 8.70 -15.11
CA ASN A 139 1.76 8.27 -14.88
C ASN A 139 1.94 7.56 -13.52
N GLY A 140 1.13 7.90 -12.53
CA GLY A 140 1.16 7.27 -11.22
C GLY A 140 0.20 6.08 -11.12
N CYS A 141 -1.11 6.32 -11.29
CA CYS A 141 -2.11 5.28 -11.04
C CYS A 141 -2.19 4.26 -12.17
N LYS A 142 -2.45 4.71 -13.40
CA LYS A 142 -2.67 3.81 -14.54
C LYS A 142 -1.42 3.01 -14.90
N ALA A 143 -0.26 3.63 -14.91
CA ALA A 143 1.01 2.96 -15.27
C ALA A 143 1.32 1.76 -14.35
N CYS A 144 1.01 1.88 -13.04
CA CYS A 144 1.15 0.79 -12.10
C CYS A 144 0.03 -0.26 -12.27
N HIS A 145 -1.24 0.17 -12.27
CA HIS A 145 -2.39 -0.72 -12.30
C HIS A 145 -2.47 -1.58 -13.56
N ASP A 146 -2.09 -1.07 -14.73
CA ASP A 146 -2.10 -1.84 -15.97
C ASP A 146 -1.18 -3.07 -15.92
N ASN A 147 -0.04 -2.96 -15.24
CA ASN A 147 0.99 -3.98 -15.23
C ASN A 147 0.97 -4.86 -13.97
N PHE A 148 0.63 -4.29 -12.82
CA PHE A 148 0.85 -4.86 -11.49
C PHE A 148 -0.41 -5.10 -10.66
N ARG A 149 -1.61 -4.78 -11.20
CA ARG A 149 -2.89 -5.05 -10.56
C ARG A 149 -3.77 -5.91 -11.45
N GLU A 150 -4.49 -6.90 -10.86
CA GLU A 150 -5.51 -7.66 -11.57
C GLU A 150 -6.67 -6.75 -11.99
N LYS A 151 -7.25 -7.06 -13.16
CA LYS A 151 -8.47 -6.38 -13.63
C LYS A 151 -9.66 -7.00 -12.89
N SER A 152 -10.35 -6.22 -12.08
CA SER A 152 -11.63 -6.57 -11.46
C SER A 152 -12.78 -6.27 -12.39
#